data_bd82f773e0d0a4203710a8ac97c4c380
#
_entry.id   bd82f773e0d0a4203710a8ac97c4c380
#
_cell.length_a   1.000
_cell.length_b   1.000
_cell.length_c   1.000
_cell.angle_alpha   90.00
_cell.angle_beta   90.00
_cell.angle_gamma   90.00
#
_symmetry.space_group_name_H-M   'P 1'
#
loop_
_entity.id
_entity.type
_entity.pdbx_description
1 polymer ?
#
loop_
_entity_poly.entity_id
_entity_poly.type
_entity_poly.pdbx_seq_one_letter_code
_entity_poly.pdbx_strand_id
1 'polypeptide(L)'
;MALAQEWVCSKMKYPKAVLDLIECFESLPSVGKKTAERYALYCLMQKDEADLIDFSNALISIKKDIHICPCCGNITENDLCDICDNKDRNHRLVLVVESIKDLFTIEKINEYQGIYHVLNGAISVSKGIGIDDLNIKSLEEKCKNNEIDEIILATNATLEGETTARYLHELLKDYNVKITRLAYGLPVGGDLSYADEMTVLKAFEGRRKYK
;
A
#
# COMPACT_ATOMS: atom_id res chain seq x y z
N MET A 1 4.90 62.52 -28.32
CA MET A 1 4.27 61.90 -27.13
C MET A 1 3.39 60.75 -27.61
N ALA A 2 3.90 59.55 -27.57
CA ALA A 2 3.20 58.36 -28.00
C ALA A 2 2.68 57.67 -26.74
N LEU A 3 1.36 57.56 -26.61
CA LEU A 3 0.67 56.83 -25.57
C LEU A 3 0.84 55.34 -25.88
N ALA A 4 1.67 54.66 -25.08
CA ALA A 4 1.74 53.20 -25.04
C ALA A 4 0.41 52.71 -24.44
N GLN A 5 -0.47 52.18 -25.27
CA GLN A 5 -1.61 51.38 -24.83
C GLN A 5 -1.07 50.09 -24.28
N GLU A 6 -1.01 49.97 -22.93
CA GLU A 6 -0.86 48.70 -22.25
C GLU A 6 -2.06 47.80 -22.59
N TRP A 7 -1.80 46.84 -23.46
CA TRP A 7 -2.70 45.71 -23.64
C TRP A 7 -2.66 44.86 -22.37
N VAL A 8 -3.57 45.17 -21.45
CA VAL A 8 -3.88 44.23 -20.34
C VAL A 8 -4.59 43.03 -20.96
N CYS A 9 -3.79 42.02 -21.27
CA CYS A 9 -4.31 40.73 -21.62
C CYS A 9 -5.06 40.18 -20.39
N SER A 10 -6.37 40.37 -20.35
CA SER A 10 -7.24 39.81 -19.32
C SER A 10 -7.08 38.29 -19.45
N LYS A 11 -6.36 37.66 -18.49
CA LYS A 11 -6.27 36.20 -18.39
C LYS A 11 -7.70 35.70 -18.31
N MET A 12 -8.21 35.10 -19.39
CA MET A 12 -9.47 34.36 -19.35
C MET A 12 -9.35 33.34 -18.25
N LYS A 13 -10.17 33.47 -17.20
CA LYS A 13 -10.26 32.55 -16.12
C LYS A 13 -11.44 31.62 -16.40
N TYR A 14 -11.24 30.33 -16.18
CA TYR A 14 -12.37 29.39 -16.18
C TYR A 14 -13.42 29.84 -15.16
N PRO A 15 -14.71 29.48 -15.39
CA PRO A 15 -15.75 29.60 -14.36
C PRO A 15 -15.34 28.94 -13.07
N LYS A 16 -15.82 29.45 -11.95
CA LYS A 16 -15.43 29.00 -10.62
C LYS A 16 -15.58 27.47 -10.44
N ALA A 17 -16.69 26.90 -10.87
CA ALA A 17 -16.90 25.45 -10.76
C ALA A 17 -15.84 24.61 -11.48
N VAL A 18 -15.31 25.11 -12.62
CA VAL A 18 -14.22 24.44 -13.34
C VAL A 18 -12.91 24.57 -12.59
N LEU A 19 -12.64 25.74 -12.01
CA LEU A 19 -11.43 25.97 -11.20
C LEU A 19 -11.42 25.11 -9.95
N ASP A 20 -12.54 25.03 -9.24
CA ASP A 20 -12.71 24.19 -8.05
C ASP A 20 -12.45 22.71 -8.38
N LEU A 21 -12.94 22.21 -9.52
CA LEU A 21 -12.70 20.84 -9.97
C LEU A 21 -11.24 20.61 -10.39
N ILE A 22 -10.59 21.57 -11.02
CA ILE A 22 -9.15 21.52 -11.34
C ILE A 22 -8.34 21.41 -10.05
N GLU A 23 -8.65 22.22 -9.04
CA GLU A 23 -7.97 22.17 -7.74
C GLU A 23 -8.14 20.83 -7.06
N CYS A 24 -9.33 20.23 -7.09
CA CYS A 24 -9.58 18.89 -6.58
C CYS A 24 -8.69 17.85 -7.27
N PHE A 25 -8.58 17.86 -8.59
CA PHE A 25 -7.70 16.93 -9.30
C PHE A 25 -6.22 17.22 -9.07
N GLU A 26 -5.80 18.49 -8.95
CA GLU A 26 -4.41 18.86 -8.68
C GLU A 26 -3.96 18.44 -7.29
N SER A 27 -4.88 18.26 -6.33
CA SER A 27 -4.59 17.72 -4.99
C SER A 27 -4.19 16.25 -4.98
N LEU A 28 -4.42 15.51 -6.08
CA LEU A 28 -4.06 14.09 -6.18
C LEU A 28 -2.54 13.92 -6.41
N PRO A 29 -1.91 12.91 -5.81
CA PRO A 29 -0.49 12.63 -6.00
C PRO A 29 -0.14 12.44 -7.48
N SER A 30 0.96 13.06 -7.93
CA SER A 30 1.48 12.98 -9.30
C SER A 30 0.57 13.61 -10.37
N VAL A 31 -0.49 14.32 -9.98
CA VAL A 31 -1.34 15.07 -10.90
C VAL A 31 -0.88 16.54 -10.92
N GLY A 32 -0.24 16.94 -12.02
CA GLY A 32 0.13 18.35 -12.23
C GLY A 32 -1.00 19.16 -12.87
N LYS A 33 -0.87 20.47 -12.82
CA LYS A 33 -1.89 21.44 -13.26
C LYS A 33 -2.48 21.17 -14.64
N LYS A 34 -1.63 20.86 -15.65
CA LYS A 34 -2.11 20.56 -17.02
C LYS A 34 -2.96 19.28 -17.08
N THR A 35 -2.61 18.28 -16.26
CA THR A 35 -3.36 17.02 -16.18
C THR A 35 -4.68 17.23 -15.46
N ALA A 36 -4.69 18.00 -14.36
CA ALA A 36 -5.89 18.37 -13.62
C ALA A 36 -6.88 19.14 -14.50
N GLU A 37 -6.39 20.13 -15.25
CA GLU A 37 -7.19 20.90 -16.23
C GLU A 37 -7.82 19.99 -17.29
N ARG A 38 -7.05 19.05 -17.85
CA ARG A 38 -7.56 18.09 -18.84
C ARG A 38 -8.66 17.20 -18.25
N TYR A 39 -8.51 16.73 -16.99
CA TYR A 39 -9.51 15.92 -16.32
C TYR A 39 -10.80 16.71 -16.05
N ALA A 40 -10.70 17.94 -15.56
CA ALA A 40 -11.85 18.80 -15.32
C ALA A 40 -12.63 19.09 -16.60
N LEU A 41 -11.93 19.44 -17.70
CA LEU A 41 -12.56 19.65 -19.00
C LEU A 41 -13.15 18.37 -19.59
N TYR A 42 -12.55 17.21 -19.38
CA TYR A 42 -13.11 15.92 -19.75
C TYR A 42 -14.43 15.65 -19.02
N CYS A 43 -14.49 15.89 -17.72
CA CYS A 43 -15.72 15.77 -16.95
C CYS A 43 -16.81 16.68 -17.50
N LEU A 44 -16.47 17.94 -17.81
CA LEU A 44 -17.43 18.92 -18.32
C LEU A 44 -17.96 18.56 -19.71
N MET A 45 -17.12 18.05 -20.61
CA MET A 45 -17.42 17.95 -22.04
C MET A 45 -17.83 16.54 -22.47
N GLN A 46 -17.46 15.50 -21.73
CA GLN A 46 -17.58 14.09 -22.14
C GLN A 46 -18.41 13.24 -21.17
N LYS A 47 -18.68 13.75 -19.96
CA LYS A 47 -19.49 13.04 -18.96
C LYS A 47 -20.87 13.65 -18.85
N ASP A 48 -21.90 12.84 -18.73
CA ASP A 48 -23.23 13.32 -18.40
C ASP A 48 -23.39 13.47 -16.87
N GLU A 49 -24.54 14.02 -16.46
CA GLU A 49 -24.82 14.28 -15.04
C GLU A 49 -24.86 12.98 -14.22
N ALA A 50 -25.40 11.91 -14.78
CA ALA A 50 -25.50 10.61 -14.11
C ALA A 50 -24.10 10.03 -13.82
N ASP A 51 -23.22 10.03 -14.81
CA ASP A 51 -21.82 9.63 -14.67
C ASP A 51 -21.08 10.44 -13.56
N LEU A 52 -21.35 11.74 -13.47
CA LEU A 52 -20.73 12.61 -12.47
C LEU A 52 -21.26 12.35 -11.06
N ILE A 53 -22.56 12.06 -10.95
CA ILE A 53 -23.17 11.65 -9.69
C ILE A 53 -22.57 10.32 -9.21
N ASP A 54 -22.46 9.34 -10.09
CA ASP A 54 -21.86 8.03 -9.76
C ASP A 54 -20.42 8.17 -9.34
N PHE A 55 -19.64 8.99 -10.04
CA PHE A 55 -18.25 9.28 -9.66
C PHE A 55 -18.14 9.95 -8.28
N SER A 56 -19.01 10.95 -8.03
CA SER A 56 -19.07 11.61 -6.73
C SER A 56 -19.45 10.64 -5.61
N ASN A 57 -20.46 9.80 -5.84
CA ASN A 57 -20.89 8.79 -4.88
C ASN A 57 -19.77 7.79 -4.57
N ALA A 58 -19.06 7.29 -5.58
CA ALA A 58 -17.92 6.39 -5.40
C ALA A 58 -16.81 7.00 -4.53
N LEU A 59 -16.50 8.29 -4.72
CA LEU A 59 -15.53 9.00 -3.88
C LEU A 59 -15.97 9.10 -2.42
N ILE A 60 -17.25 9.32 -2.18
CA ILE A 60 -17.81 9.44 -0.83
C ILE A 60 -17.85 8.07 -0.15
N SER A 61 -18.28 7.02 -0.85
CA SER A 61 -18.39 5.64 -0.33
C SER A 61 -17.06 5.10 0.20
N ILE A 62 -15.93 5.43 -0.41
CA ILE A 62 -14.61 5.03 0.11
C ILE A 62 -14.40 5.46 1.57
N LYS A 63 -14.92 6.63 1.96
CA LYS A 63 -14.77 7.12 3.33
C LYS A 63 -15.90 6.71 4.27
N LYS A 64 -17.07 6.44 3.71
CA LYS A 64 -18.26 6.11 4.50
C LYS A 64 -18.36 4.60 4.78
N ASP A 65 -18.07 3.79 3.77
CA ASP A 65 -18.38 2.36 3.81
C ASP A 65 -17.12 1.50 4.07
N ILE A 66 -15.91 2.02 3.75
CA ILE A 66 -14.65 1.30 3.95
C ILE A 66 -14.02 1.64 5.30
N HIS A 67 -13.65 0.61 6.05
CA HIS A 67 -12.89 0.73 7.29
C HIS A 67 -11.75 -0.30 7.35
N ILE A 68 -10.94 -0.21 8.39
CA ILE A 68 -9.81 -1.11 8.59
C ILE A 68 -10.27 -2.35 9.34
N CYS A 69 -9.98 -3.52 8.80
CA CYS A 69 -10.24 -4.80 9.45
C CYS A 69 -9.50 -4.87 10.79
N PRO A 70 -10.20 -5.03 11.93
CA PRO A 70 -9.58 -5.03 13.25
C PRO A 70 -8.64 -6.22 13.45
N CYS A 71 -8.80 -7.29 12.67
CA CYS A 71 -7.96 -8.47 12.77
C CYS A 71 -6.62 -8.30 12.06
N CYS A 72 -6.60 -7.84 10.82
CA CYS A 72 -5.38 -7.88 10.00
C CYS A 72 -4.89 -6.51 9.50
N GLY A 73 -5.65 -5.45 9.65
CA GLY A 73 -5.30 -4.13 9.11
C GLY A 73 -5.59 -3.95 7.62
N ASN A 74 -6.27 -4.90 6.96
CA ASN A 74 -6.76 -4.75 5.59
C ASN A 74 -7.97 -3.82 5.55
N ILE A 75 -8.39 -3.40 4.36
CA ILE A 75 -9.65 -2.66 4.14
C ILE A 75 -10.82 -3.62 3.99
N THR A 76 -12.00 -3.20 4.46
CA THR A 76 -13.24 -3.99 4.39
C THR A 76 -14.48 -3.10 4.48
N GLU A 77 -15.61 -3.59 3.96
CA GLU A 77 -16.96 -3.03 4.18
C GLU A 77 -17.71 -3.75 5.31
N ASN A 78 -17.18 -4.90 5.77
CA ASN A 78 -17.78 -5.77 6.78
C ASN A 78 -16.97 -5.73 8.08
N ASP A 79 -17.49 -6.27 9.17
CA ASP A 79 -16.79 -6.35 10.46
C ASP A 79 -15.39 -6.97 10.35
N LEU A 80 -15.26 -8.02 9.53
CA LEU A 80 -13.98 -8.64 9.13
C LEU A 80 -13.85 -8.62 7.61
N CYS A 81 -12.60 -8.54 7.12
CA CYS A 81 -12.37 -8.69 5.69
C CYS A 81 -12.55 -10.16 5.25
N ASP A 82 -12.80 -10.37 3.97
CA ASP A 82 -13.07 -11.69 3.39
C ASP A 82 -11.97 -12.72 3.70
N ILE A 83 -10.73 -12.26 3.87
CA ILE A 83 -9.59 -13.12 4.23
C ILE A 83 -9.70 -13.58 5.68
N CYS A 84 -10.03 -12.67 6.61
CA CYS A 84 -10.13 -12.99 8.03
C CYS A 84 -11.42 -13.70 8.41
N ASP A 85 -12.50 -13.54 7.64
CA ASP A 85 -13.76 -14.25 7.85
C ASP A 85 -13.77 -15.65 7.24
N ASN A 86 -12.86 -15.93 6.30
CA ASN A 86 -12.78 -17.22 5.63
C ASN A 86 -12.21 -18.30 6.58
N LYS A 87 -13.07 -19.24 6.96
CA LYS A 87 -12.74 -20.34 7.89
C LYS A 87 -11.86 -21.44 7.28
N ASP A 88 -11.76 -21.49 5.96
CA ASP A 88 -10.92 -22.47 5.26
C ASP A 88 -9.44 -22.08 5.29
N ARG A 89 -9.12 -20.85 5.70
CA ARG A 89 -7.75 -20.36 5.82
C ARG A 89 -7.12 -20.78 7.15
N ASN A 90 -5.81 -20.93 7.13
CA ASN A 90 -5.04 -21.18 8.35
C ASN A 90 -4.80 -19.87 9.12
N HIS A 91 -5.64 -19.60 10.10
CA HIS A 91 -5.56 -18.40 10.93
C HIS A 91 -4.33 -18.34 11.85
N ARG A 92 -3.62 -19.47 12.00
CA ARG A 92 -2.38 -19.55 12.79
C ARG A 92 -1.11 -19.28 11.97
N LEU A 93 -1.25 -19.12 10.65
CA LEU A 93 -0.18 -18.75 9.72
C LEU A 93 -0.38 -17.31 9.28
N VAL A 94 0.51 -16.40 9.69
CA VAL A 94 0.38 -14.96 9.45
C VAL A 94 1.50 -14.44 8.57
N LEU A 95 1.15 -13.78 7.45
CA LEU A 95 2.08 -13.11 6.57
C LEU A 95 2.04 -11.61 6.84
N VAL A 96 3.17 -11.06 7.31
CA VAL A 96 3.31 -9.66 7.70
C VAL A 96 3.80 -8.83 6.50
N VAL A 97 3.01 -7.85 6.09
CA VAL A 97 3.29 -6.95 4.97
C VAL A 97 3.30 -5.48 5.41
N GLU A 98 3.98 -4.62 4.65
CA GLU A 98 4.04 -3.20 4.96
C GLU A 98 2.74 -2.46 4.60
N SER A 99 2.09 -2.83 3.51
CA SER A 99 0.92 -2.12 2.99
C SER A 99 -0.18 -3.05 2.49
N ILE A 100 -1.38 -2.50 2.38
CA ILE A 100 -2.54 -3.16 1.75
C ILE A 100 -2.24 -3.54 0.29
N LYS A 101 -1.44 -2.73 -0.41
CA LYS A 101 -1.02 -3.01 -1.79
C LYS A 101 -0.18 -4.28 -1.88
N ASP A 102 0.73 -4.50 -0.91
CA ASP A 102 1.56 -5.70 -0.85
C ASP A 102 0.70 -6.93 -0.57
N LEU A 103 -0.27 -6.81 0.35
CA LEU A 103 -1.26 -7.86 0.61
C LEU A 103 -1.96 -8.28 -0.70
N PHE A 104 -2.57 -7.33 -1.42
CA PHE A 104 -3.27 -7.65 -2.66
C PHE A 104 -2.35 -8.18 -3.77
N THR A 105 -1.07 -7.81 -3.76
CA THR A 105 -0.08 -8.34 -4.71
C THR A 105 0.16 -9.82 -4.47
N ILE A 106 0.26 -10.23 -3.21
CA ILE A 106 0.45 -11.65 -2.84
C ILE A 106 -0.85 -12.44 -3.00
N GLU A 107 -1.98 -11.87 -2.60
CA GLU A 107 -3.29 -12.53 -2.69
C GLU A 107 -3.68 -12.87 -4.13
N LYS A 108 -3.30 -12.07 -5.12
CA LYS A 108 -3.50 -12.36 -6.55
C LYS A 108 -2.86 -13.66 -7.02
N ILE A 109 -1.83 -14.15 -6.34
CA ILE A 109 -1.15 -15.41 -6.69
C ILE A 109 -2.05 -16.61 -6.33
N ASN A 110 -2.95 -16.45 -5.35
CA ASN A 110 -3.93 -17.45 -4.88
C ASN A 110 -3.31 -18.76 -4.37
N GLU A 111 -2.05 -18.72 -3.93
CA GLU A 111 -1.31 -19.87 -3.39
C GLU A 111 -1.17 -19.81 -1.86
N TYR A 112 -1.31 -18.63 -1.27
CA TYR A 112 -1.17 -18.42 0.15
C TYR A 112 -2.49 -18.70 0.88
N GLN A 113 -2.47 -19.63 1.82
CA GLN A 113 -3.66 -20.08 2.55
C GLN A 113 -3.71 -19.61 4.02
N GLY A 114 -2.82 -18.73 4.43
CA GLY A 114 -2.84 -18.08 5.73
C GLY A 114 -3.63 -16.78 5.75
N ILE A 115 -3.54 -16.04 6.85
CA ILE A 115 -4.05 -14.68 6.99
C ILE A 115 -2.90 -13.67 6.92
N TYR A 116 -3.24 -12.40 6.85
CA TYR A 116 -2.25 -11.31 6.75
C TYR A 116 -2.21 -10.50 8.04
N HIS A 117 -1.13 -9.71 8.14
CA HIS A 117 -1.03 -8.62 9.09
C HIS A 117 -0.38 -7.42 8.39
N VAL A 118 -1.13 -6.32 8.27
CA VAL A 118 -0.68 -5.10 7.60
C VAL A 118 -0.12 -4.14 8.63
N LEU A 119 1.16 -3.77 8.47
CA LEU A 119 1.86 -2.86 9.39
C LEU A 119 1.48 -1.39 9.18
N ASN A 120 0.93 -1.03 8.01
CA ASN A 120 0.68 0.34 7.55
C ASN A 120 1.94 1.19 7.37
N GLY A 121 3.07 0.55 7.05
CA GLY A 121 4.34 1.21 6.77
C GLY A 121 5.55 0.37 7.15
N ALA A 122 6.70 1.03 7.18
CA ALA A 122 7.96 0.49 7.67
C ALA A 122 8.67 1.53 8.54
N ILE A 123 9.49 1.10 9.48
CA ILE A 123 10.32 1.99 10.31
C ILE A 123 11.24 2.80 9.40
N SER A 124 11.13 4.14 9.44
CA SER A 124 11.90 5.03 8.60
C SER A 124 12.26 6.32 9.32
N VAL A 125 13.52 6.46 9.68
CA VAL A 125 14.03 7.67 10.34
C VAL A 125 13.91 8.88 9.42
N SER A 126 14.16 8.71 8.13
CA SER A 126 14.10 9.79 7.14
C SER A 126 12.68 10.34 6.93
N LYS A 127 11.67 9.51 7.16
CA LYS A 127 10.24 9.90 7.06
C LYS A 127 9.61 10.19 8.43
N GLY A 128 10.37 10.06 9.51
CA GLY A 128 9.87 10.24 10.87
C GLY A 128 8.87 9.15 11.32
N ILE A 129 8.88 7.97 10.68
CA ILE A 129 8.00 6.85 11.02
C ILE A 129 8.69 5.97 12.06
N GLY A 130 8.12 5.96 13.26
CA GLY A 130 8.57 5.15 14.38
C GLY A 130 7.75 3.88 14.57
N ILE A 131 8.05 3.17 15.64
CA ILE A 131 7.39 1.91 16.03
C ILE A 131 5.91 2.11 16.35
N ASP A 132 5.60 3.23 17.03
CA ASP A 132 4.24 3.56 17.47
C ASP A 132 3.32 3.97 16.32
N ASP A 133 3.86 4.33 15.16
CA ASP A 133 3.11 4.66 13.96
C ASP A 133 2.66 3.40 13.19
N LEU A 134 3.21 2.24 13.54
CA LEU A 134 2.96 0.97 12.86
C LEU A 134 2.02 0.08 13.68
N ASN A 135 1.26 -0.77 12.99
CA ASN A 135 0.37 -1.74 13.59
C ASN A 135 1.14 -2.97 14.15
N ILE A 136 2.06 -2.73 15.07
CA ILE A 136 2.90 -3.78 15.67
C ILE A 136 2.27 -4.35 16.94
N LYS A 137 1.62 -3.51 17.75
CA LYS A 137 1.06 -3.92 19.05
C LYS A 137 0.02 -5.04 18.92
N SER A 138 -0.85 -4.98 17.90
CA SER A 138 -1.85 -6.02 17.69
C SER A 138 -1.24 -7.36 17.25
N LEU A 139 -0.11 -7.35 16.53
CA LEU A 139 0.65 -8.57 16.19
C LEU A 139 1.28 -9.18 17.44
N GLU A 140 1.90 -8.37 18.27
CA GLU A 140 2.51 -8.81 19.54
C GLU A 140 1.47 -9.42 20.48
N GLU A 141 0.28 -8.81 20.61
CA GLU A 141 -0.81 -9.34 21.43
C GLU A 141 -1.26 -10.72 20.98
N LYS A 142 -1.38 -10.95 19.68
CA LYS A 142 -1.70 -12.27 19.12
C LYS A 142 -0.62 -13.32 19.46
N CYS A 143 0.66 -12.92 19.42
CA CYS A 143 1.76 -13.79 19.83
C CYS A 143 1.69 -14.13 21.34
N LYS A 144 1.42 -13.13 22.19
CA LYS A 144 1.24 -13.32 23.63
C LYS A 144 0.12 -14.30 23.96
N ASN A 145 -0.96 -14.26 23.19
CA ASN A 145 -2.12 -15.13 23.36
C ASN A 145 -1.94 -16.54 22.72
N ASN A 146 -0.77 -16.84 22.13
CA ASN A 146 -0.52 -18.08 21.37
C ASN A 146 -1.54 -18.33 20.23
N GLU A 147 -1.98 -17.29 19.57
CA GLU A 147 -2.92 -17.37 18.44
C GLU A 147 -2.22 -17.71 17.12
N ILE A 148 -0.88 -17.56 17.04
CA ILE A 148 -0.06 -17.71 15.85
C ILE A 148 0.97 -18.80 16.04
N ASP A 149 1.10 -19.70 15.05
CA ASP A 149 2.14 -20.74 15.00
C ASP A 149 3.35 -20.27 14.16
N GLU A 150 3.10 -19.57 13.05
CA GLU A 150 4.16 -19.07 12.19
C GLU A 150 3.87 -17.65 11.69
N ILE A 151 4.89 -16.80 11.77
CA ILE A 151 4.93 -15.48 11.16
C ILE A 151 5.90 -15.53 9.98
N ILE A 152 5.41 -15.13 8.80
CA ILE A 152 6.25 -14.93 7.61
C ILE A 152 6.45 -13.44 7.44
N LEU A 153 7.67 -12.93 7.64
CA LEU A 153 8.00 -11.53 7.41
C LEU A 153 8.15 -11.29 5.90
N ALA A 154 7.25 -10.49 5.34
CA ALA A 154 7.18 -10.15 3.92
C ALA A 154 7.29 -8.62 3.70
N THR A 155 8.07 -7.94 4.55
CA THR A 155 8.41 -6.52 4.33
C THR A 155 9.29 -6.38 3.09
N ASN A 156 9.29 -5.21 2.47
CA ASN A 156 10.05 -4.97 1.24
C ASN A 156 11.56 -5.18 1.43
N ALA A 157 12.26 -5.46 0.33
CA ALA A 157 13.72 -5.62 0.30
C ALA A 157 14.46 -4.26 0.30
N THR A 158 13.95 -3.29 1.06
CA THR A 158 14.54 -1.97 1.28
C THR A 158 15.23 -1.92 2.64
N LEU A 159 16.06 -0.91 2.88
CA LEU A 159 16.70 -0.70 4.17
C LEU A 159 15.65 -0.58 5.30
N GLU A 160 14.58 0.14 5.06
CA GLU A 160 13.47 0.32 5.99
C GLU A 160 12.75 -1.00 6.26
N GLY A 161 12.45 -1.77 5.20
CA GLY A 161 11.79 -3.08 5.33
C GLY A 161 12.64 -4.10 6.07
N GLU A 162 13.97 -4.14 5.84
CA GLU A 162 14.89 -4.99 6.58
C GLU A 162 15.04 -4.56 8.04
N THR A 163 15.09 -3.25 8.31
CA THR A 163 15.12 -2.72 9.67
C THR A 163 13.86 -3.12 10.43
N THR A 164 12.71 -3.02 9.78
CA THR A 164 11.41 -3.42 10.34
C THR A 164 11.36 -4.92 10.60
N ALA A 165 11.82 -5.74 9.65
CA ALA A 165 11.88 -7.20 9.84
C ALA A 165 12.76 -7.61 11.02
N ARG A 166 13.93 -6.99 11.15
CA ARG A 166 14.84 -7.24 12.30
C ARG A 166 14.21 -6.83 13.61
N TYR A 167 13.57 -5.67 13.64
CA TYR A 167 12.88 -5.21 14.84
C TYR A 167 11.77 -6.20 15.26
N LEU A 168 10.93 -6.62 14.32
CA LEU A 168 9.87 -7.60 14.59
C LEU A 168 10.43 -8.94 15.07
N HIS A 169 11.52 -9.42 14.46
CA HIS A 169 12.18 -10.63 14.91
C HIS A 169 12.67 -10.51 16.36
N GLU A 170 13.38 -9.42 16.71
CA GLU A 170 13.87 -9.22 18.08
C GLU A 170 12.73 -9.06 19.09
N LEU A 171 11.65 -8.40 18.73
CA LEU A 171 10.47 -8.21 19.58
C LEU A 171 9.73 -9.54 19.84
N LEU A 172 9.66 -10.41 18.83
CA LEU A 172 8.80 -11.59 18.86
C LEU A 172 9.54 -12.91 19.14
N LYS A 173 10.89 -12.92 19.14
CA LYS A 173 11.70 -14.15 19.28
C LYS A 173 11.47 -14.95 20.57
N ASP A 174 11.04 -14.26 21.64
CA ASP A 174 10.83 -14.89 22.95
C ASP A 174 9.42 -15.49 23.11
N TYR A 175 8.52 -15.25 22.13
CA TYR A 175 7.21 -15.89 22.08
C TYR A 175 7.29 -17.27 21.42
N ASN A 176 6.33 -18.14 21.73
CA ASN A 176 6.24 -19.48 21.13
C ASN A 176 5.67 -19.42 19.69
N VAL A 177 6.40 -18.75 18.79
CA VAL A 177 6.03 -18.56 17.39
C VAL A 177 7.24 -18.77 16.49
N LYS A 178 7.04 -19.50 15.39
CA LYS A 178 8.08 -19.65 14.36
C LYS A 178 8.13 -18.40 13.51
N ILE A 179 9.30 -17.77 13.38
CA ILE A 179 9.48 -16.58 12.55
C ILE A 179 10.30 -16.96 11.33
N THR A 180 9.76 -16.68 10.16
CA THR A 180 10.40 -16.91 8.87
C THR A 180 10.44 -15.63 8.04
N ARG A 181 11.26 -15.58 7.01
CA ARG A 181 11.39 -14.45 6.09
C ARG A 181 11.07 -14.91 4.68
N LEU A 182 10.31 -14.11 3.94
CA LEU A 182 10.09 -14.36 2.52
C LEU A 182 11.45 -14.36 1.81
N ALA A 183 11.71 -15.41 1.02
CA ALA A 183 13.00 -15.58 0.36
C ALA A 183 13.23 -14.50 -0.71
N TYR A 184 14.46 -14.02 -0.80
CA TYR A 184 14.92 -13.22 -1.92
C TYR A 184 15.30 -14.13 -3.08
N GLY A 185 14.96 -13.73 -4.29
CA GLY A 185 15.25 -14.51 -5.48
C GLY A 185 15.52 -13.66 -6.72
N LEU A 186 16.15 -14.27 -7.70
CA LEU A 186 16.28 -13.69 -9.02
C LEU A 186 14.90 -13.70 -9.70
N PRO A 187 14.54 -12.65 -10.45
CA PRO A 187 13.27 -12.61 -11.16
C PRO A 187 13.20 -13.72 -12.22
N VAL A 188 12.08 -14.42 -12.27
CA VAL A 188 11.84 -15.46 -13.28
C VAL A 188 11.80 -14.82 -14.67
N GLY A 189 12.56 -15.38 -15.61
CA GLY A 189 12.71 -14.83 -16.97
C GLY A 189 13.72 -13.68 -17.10
N GLY A 190 14.39 -13.29 -15.99
CA GLY A 190 15.47 -12.31 -16.03
C GLY A 190 16.82 -12.96 -16.36
N ASP A 191 17.68 -12.23 -17.03
CA ASP A 191 19.07 -12.62 -17.23
C ASP A 191 19.90 -12.25 -16.01
N LEU A 192 20.76 -13.16 -15.54
CA LEU A 192 21.61 -12.97 -14.37
C LEU A 192 22.53 -11.74 -14.51
N SER A 193 22.95 -11.41 -15.73
CA SER A 193 23.82 -10.27 -16.00
C SER A 193 23.19 -8.90 -15.68
N TYR A 194 21.87 -8.82 -15.56
CA TYR A 194 21.14 -7.58 -15.18
C TYR A 194 20.83 -7.49 -13.68
N ALA A 195 21.11 -8.54 -12.92
CA ALA A 195 20.88 -8.50 -11.49
C ALA A 195 22.01 -7.72 -10.79
N ASP A 196 21.62 -6.88 -9.84
CA ASP A 196 22.60 -6.18 -8.99
C ASP A 196 23.30 -7.15 -8.01
N GLU A 197 24.48 -6.74 -7.52
CA GLU A 197 25.34 -7.58 -6.66
C GLU A 197 24.61 -8.04 -5.39
N MET A 198 23.77 -7.20 -4.78
CA MET A 198 23.04 -7.55 -3.56
C MET A 198 21.96 -8.59 -3.83
N THR A 199 21.25 -8.47 -4.94
CA THR A 199 20.26 -9.47 -5.37
C THR A 199 20.93 -10.83 -5.61
N VAL A 200 22.08 -10.87 -6.28
CA VAL A 200 22.83 -12.10 -6.50
C VAL A 200 23.33 -12.69 -5.17
N LEU A 201 23.87 -11.85 -4.27
CA LEU A 201 24.33 -12.29 -2.96
C LEU A 201 23.19 -12.92 -2.15
N LYS A 202 22.04 -12.27 -2.09
CA LYS A 202 20.85 -12.77 -1.39
C LYS A 202 20.30 -14.07 -2.00
N ALA A 203 20.30 -14.18 -3.31
CA ALA A 203 19.95 -15.43 -3.99
C ALA A 203 20.92 -16.56 -3.67
N PHE A 204 22.22 -16.26 -3.53
CA PHE A 204 23.23 -17.24 -3.10
C PHE A 204 23.04 -17.69 -1.66
N GLU A 205 22.73 -16.78 -0.75
CA GLU A 205 22.42 -17.11 0.65
C GLU A 205 21.16 -17.99 0.75
N GLY A 206 20.13 -17.66 -0.03
CA GLY A 206 18.84 -18.38 -0.07
C GLY A 206 18.81 -19.62 -0.97
N ARG A 207 19.95 -20.06 -1.55
CA ARG A 207 20.00 -21.19 -2.47
C ARG A 207 19.46 -22.48 -1.84
N ARG A 208 18.68 -23.21 -2.63
CA ARG A 208 18.06 -24.48 -2.20
C ARG A 208 18.66 -25.66 -2.98
N LYS A 209 18.57 -26.87 -2.41
CA LYS A 209 18.92 -28.09 -3.12
C LYS A 209 18.01 -28.26 -4.33
N TYR A 210 18.63 -28.48 -5.50
CA TYR A 210 17.88 -28.80 -6.72
C TYR A 210 17.17 -30.14 -6.53
N LYS A 211 15.86 -30.17 -6.89
CA LYS A 211 15.05 -31.39 -6.80
C LYS A 211 15.09 -32.12 -8.12
#